data_624cfcdb894faae2f47c96667cc1f348
#
_entry.id   624cfcdb894faae2f47c96667cc1f348
#
_cell.length_a   1.000
_cell.length_b   1.000
_cell.length_c   1.000
_cell.angle_alpha   90.00
_cell.angle_beta   90.00
_cell.angle_gamma   90.00
#
_symmetry.space_group_name_H-M   'P 1'
#
loop_
_entity.id
_entity.type
_entity.pdbx_description
1 polymer ?
#
loop_
_entity_poly.entity_id
_entity_poly.type
_entity_poly.pdbx_seq_one_letter_code
_entity_poly.pdbx_strand_id
1 'polypeptide(L)'
;MKKNRGMGAVDVVASESAVVTRLAGSIGRRLKRAALTACVLTGCLYGNAFAGSTATSLVVPSYFNATSSVANWNTLTTTARKVPTTAILNPNSGPGTTQDPNYAAAVAKVRAAGGKVLGYVSTSYGNRSLSAVVTDINTYVSLYKVDGFFIDEMTSDSQMSHIQFYQSIYNYIKGLNATYSVTANPGTNIPELYASLPTADQFVVFESTAKSYARYQPMSWQAAYPKSRFVHMVYGATTAQLPGIMAYAKTHGAGGVYVTSLAGSNPYKALPPYWNNEVADAAAP
;
A
#
# COMPACT_ATOMS: atom_id res chain seq x y z
N MET A 1 7.85 2.83 75.54
CA MET A 1 6.73 3.62 76.06
C MET A 1 5.62 3.66 75.04
N LYS A 2 4.46 3.12 75.43
CA LYS A 2 3.05 3.39 75.09
C LYS A 2 2.67 3.44 73.62
N LYS A 3 1.96 2.41 73.10
CA LYS A 3 0.45 2.22 73.18
C LYS A 3 -0.31 3.27 72.37
N ASN A 4 -1.25 3.04 71.51
CA ASN A 4 -2.29 2.02 71.42
C ASN A 4 -3.07 2.29 70.09
N ARG A 5 -3.56 1.20 69.44
CA ARG A 5 -4.96 0.85 69.15
C ARG A 5 -5.77 1.88 68.33
N GLY A 6 -6.56 1.52 67.42
CA GLY A 6 -7.32 0.29 67.08
C GLY A 6 -8.25 0.60 65.95
N MET A 7 -8.49 -0.45 65.23
CA MET A 7 -9.81 -1.07 64.98
C MET A 7 -10.93 -0.24 64.34
N GLY A 8 -11.46 -0.76 63.27
CA GLY A 8 -12.82 -0.58 62.84
C GLY A 8 -13.04 -1.03 61.39
N ALA A 9 -13.18 -2.35 61.22
CA ALA A 9 -13.82 -2.92 60.04
C ALA A 9 -15.33 -2.76 60.19
N VAL A 10 -16.06 -2.52 59.12
CA VAL A 10 -17.45 -3.02 58.90
C VAL A 10 -17.64 -3.26 57.44
N ASP A 11 -17.87 -4.54 57.11
CA ASP A 11 -18.53 -5.04 55.93
C ASP A 11 -19.98 -4.57 55.90
N VAL A 12 -20.53 -4.29 54.71
CA VAL A 12 -21.93 -4.54 54.40
C VAL A 12 -22.02 -5.05 52.98
N VAL A 13 -22.34 -6.33 52.90
CA VAL A 13 -22.86 -7.08 51.74
C VAL A 13 -24.41 -6.92 51.75
N ALA A 14 -25.00 -6.81 50.57
CA ALA A 14 -26.32 -7.35 50.17
C ALA A 14 -26.79 -6.62 48.90
N SER A 15 -26.85 -7.26 47.73
CA SER A 15 -27.87 -8.21 47.22
C SER A 15 -29.30 -7.62 47.17
N GLU A 16 -29.83 -7.61 45.95
CA GLU A 16 -31.18 -8.05 45.55
C GLU A 16 -31.36 -7.77 44.06
N SER A 17 -31.42 -8.72 43.27
CA SER A 17 -32.36 -9.69 42.72
C SER A 17 -33.73 -9.12 42.30
N ALA A 18 -33.92 -9.16 40.98
CA ALA A 18 -35.07 -9.58 40.19
C ALA A 18 -36.48 -9.06 40.53
N VAL A 19 -37.11 -8.44 39.55
CA VAL A 19 -38.55 -8.67 39.28
C VAL A 19 -38.79 -8.83 37.78
N VAL A 20 -39.13 -10.05 37.41
CA VAL A 20 -39.80 -10.42 36.16
C VAL A 20 -41.29 -10.19 36.33
N THR A 21 -41.91 -9.49 35.42
CA THR A 21 -43.37 -9.63 35.25
C THR A 21 -43.72 -9.64 33.77
N ARG A 22 -44.22 -10.80 33.36
CA ARG A 22 -44.89 -11.07 32.08
C ARG A 22 -46.23 -10.35 32.03
N LEU A 23 -46.55 -9.82 30.86
CA LEU A 23 -47.96 -9.73 30.44
C LEU A 23 -48.02 -10.08 28.95
N ALA A 24 -48.65 -11.21 28.71
CA ALA A 24 -49.10 -11.66 27.41
C ALA A 24 -50.48 -11.04 27.12
N GLY A 25 -50.68 -10.62 25.90
CA GLY A 25 -51.99 -10.19 25.39
C GLY A 25 -51.99 -10.25 23.88
N SER A 26 -52.67 -11.27 23.39
CA SER A 26 -52.93 -11.56 21.98
C SER A 26 -53.86 -10.52 21.36
N ILE A 27 -53.80 -10.37 20.02
CA ILE A 27 -54.94 -10.36 19.07
C ILE A 27 -54.56 -9.49 17.85
N GLY A 28 -54.75 -10.08 16.69
CA GLY A 28 -55.18 -9.31 15.51
C GLY A 28 -54.29 -9.32 14.28
N ARG A 29 -54.41 -10.36 13.46
CA ARG A 29 -54.02 -10.35 12.04
C ARG A 29 -54.64 -9.16 11.30
N ARG A 30 -53.80 -8.39 10.59
CA ARG A 30 -54.13 -7.86 9.26
C ARG A 30 -52.86 -7.59 8.47
N LEU A 31 -52.65 -8.40 7.43
CA LEU A 31 -51.72 -8.11 6.36
C LEU A 31 -52.11 -6.80 5.67
N LYS A 32 -51.24 -5.83 5.67
CA LYS A 32 -51.24 -4.80 4.63
C LYS A 32 -49.87 -4.88 3.93
N ARG A 33 -49.92 -5.29 2.67
CA ARG A 33 -48.81 -5.19 1.73
C ARG A 33 -48.50 -3.71 1.56
N ALA A 34 -47.36 -3.26 2.05
CA ALA A 34 -46.78 -2.01 1.68
C ALA A 34 -45.80 -2.31 0.56
N ALA A 35 -46.11 -1.81 -0.62
CA ALA A 35 -45.18 -1.80 -1.77
C ALA A 35 -43.99 -0.88 -1.45
N LEU A 36 -42.80 -1.46 -1.30
CA LEU A 36 -41.57 -0.70 -1.22
C LEU A 36 -41.24 -0.24 -2.66
N THR A 37 -41.49 1.02 -2.95
CA THR A 37 -41.00 1.68 -4.13
C THR A 37 -39.50 1.87 -3.94
N ALA A 38 -38.70 1.05 -4.59
CA ALA A 38 -37.25 1.25 -4.66
C ALA A 38 -36.95 2.46 -5.53
N CYS A 39 -36.61 3.59 -4.92
CA CYS A 39 -35.94 4.67 -5.62
C CYS A 39 -34.53 4.18 -6.01
N VAL A 40 -34.37 3.82 -7.29
CA VAL A 40 -33.07 3.62 -7.91
C VAL A 40 -32.43 5.00 -8.07
N LEU A 41 -31.61 5.40 -7.10
CA LEU A 41 -30.66 6.48 -7.25
C LEU A 41 -29.54 5.98 -8.15
N THR A 42 -29.63 6.29 -9.44
CA THR A 42 -28.53 6.18 -10.39
C THR A 42 -27.47 7.20 -10.03
N GLY A 43 -26.65 6.88 -9.02
CA GLY A 43 -25.39 7.53 -8.77
C GLY A 43 -24.39 7.00 -9.78
N CYS A 44 -23.97 7.82 -10.74
CA CYS A 44 -22.84 7.52 -11.60
C CYS A 44 -21.58 7.37 -10.75
N LEU A 45 -21.28 6.14 -10.32
CA LEU A 45 -19.99 5.76 -9.81
C LEU A 45 -19.05 5.54 -10.99
N TYR A 46 -18.36 6.58 -11.42
CA TYR A 46 -17.14 6.43 -12.21
C TYR A 46 -16.02 5.94 -11.26
N GLY A 47 -16.16 4.73 -10.77
CA GLY A 47 -15.07 3.98 -10.20
C GLY A 47 -14.64 2.97 -11.25
N ASN A 48 -13.49 3.15 -11.90
CA ASN A 48 -12.84 2.07 -12.62
C ASN A 48 -12.41 1.01 -11.61
N ALA A 49 -13.35 0.15 -11.22
CA ALA A 49 -13.05 -1.00 -10.41
C ALA A 49 -12.41 -2.05 -11.32
N PHE A 50 -11.08 -2.17 -11.27
CA PHE A 50 -10.35 -3.37 -11.76
C PHE A 50 -10.61 -4.58 -10.84
N ALA A 51 -11.77 -4.62 -10.18
CA ALA A 51 -12.18 -5.73 -9.32
C ALA A 51 -12.33 -7.00 -10.18
N GLY A 52 -11.42 -7.95 -10.00
CA GLY A 52 -11.38 -9.20 -10.74
C GLY A 52 -10.43 -9.23 -11.95
N SER A 53 -9.65 -8.17 -12.18
CA SER A 53 -8.63 -8.16 -13.25
C SER A 53 -7.51 -9.17 -12.95
N THR A 54 -7.24 -10.07 -13.90
CA THR A 54 -6.04 -10.93 -13.91
C THR A 54 -4.78 -10.14 -14.29
N ALA A 55 -4.93 -8.87 -14.67
CA ALA A 55 -3.85 -7.99 -15.04
C ALA A 55 -2.85 -7.79 -13.90
N THR A 56 -1.57 -7.82 -14.22
CA THR A 56 -0.49 -7.47 -13.30
C THR A 56 -0.47 -5.97 -13.08
N SER A 57 -0.38 -5.50 -11.84
CA SER A 57 -0.28 -4.07 -11.55
C SER A 57 1.11 -3.52 -11.89
N LEU A 58 1.19 -2.30 -12.41
CA LEU A 58 2.45 -1.60 -12.59
C LEU A 58 2.73 -0.74 -11.36
N VAL A 59 3.87 -1.00 -10.68
CA VAL A 59 4.31 -0.25 -9.50
C VAL A 59 5.60 0.49 -9.88
N VAL A 60 5.48 1.76 -10.20
CA VAL A 60 6.48 2.54 -10.93
C VAL A 60 7.21 3.52 -10.03
N PRO A 61 8.50 3.33 -9.73
CA PRO A 61 9.31 4.36 -9.11
C PRO A 61 9.43 5.56 -10.07
N SER A 62 8.67 6.62 -9.79
CA SER A 62 8.54 7.79 -10.67
C SER A 62 9.50 8.90 -10.25
N TYR A 63 10.82 8.56 -10.19
CA TYR A 63 11.87 9.47 -9.71
C TYR A 63 12.35 10.43 -10.80
N PHE A 64 11.47 10.80 -11.68
CA PHE A 64 11.70 11.78 -12.73
C PHE A 64 10.98 13.10 -12.40
N ASN A 65 11.66 14.20 -12.67
CA ASN A 65 11.20 15.53 -12.29
C ASN A 65 9.91 15.93 -13.02
N ALA A 66 8.92 16.46 -12.29
CA ALA A 66 7.62 16.79 -12.85
C ALA A 66 7.63 17.99 -13.82
N THR A 67 8.67 18.83 -13.78
CA THR A 67 8.83 19.96 -14.68
C THR A 67 9.57 19.56 -15.96
N SER A 68 10.73 18.92 -15.84
CA SER A 68 11.56 18.56 -16.99
C SER A 68 11.16 17.25 -17.67
N SER A 69 10.36 16.40 -17.01
CA SER A 69 9.93 15.10 -17.52
C SER A 69 8.39 14.97 -17.58
N VAL A 70 7.69 16.04 -17.94
CA VAL A 70 6.22 16.09 -18.07
C VAL A 70 5.68 14.95 -18.95
N ALA A 71 6.43 14.57 -20.01
CA ALA A 71 6.04 13.48 -20.90
C ALA A 71 5.88 12.14 -20.16
N ASN A 72 6.79 11.80 -19.23
CA ASN A 72 6.71 10.58 -18.43
C ASN A 72 5.47 10.59 -17.53
N TRP A 73 5.16 11.70 -16.87
CA TRP A 73 3.96 11.83 -16.04
C TRP A 73 2.66 11.75 -16.85
N ASN A 74 2.63 12.32 -18.05
CA ASN A 74 1.48 12.21 -18.96
C ASN A 74 1.32 10.75 -19.44
N THR A 75 2.42 10.06 -19.69
CA THR A 75 2.41 8.63 -20.06
C THR A 75 1.88 7.78 -18.91
N LEU A 76 2.30 8.00 -17.66
CA LEU A 76 1.73 7.31 -16.49
C LEU A 76 0.23 7.57 -16.35
N THR A 77 -0.21 8.81 -16.54
CA THR A 77 -1.64 9.19 -16.54
C THR A 77 -2.42 8.40 -17.59
N THR A 78 -1.87 8.23 -18.79
CA THR A 78 -2.50 7.44 -19.85
C THR A 78 -2.51 5.96 -19.52
N THR A 79 -1.43 5.45 -18.93
CA THR A 79 -1.30 4.04 -18.50
C THR A 79 -2.31 3.69 -17.42
N ALA A 80 -2.52 4.57 -16.44
CA ALA A 80 -3.46 4.36 -15.33
C ALA A 80 -4.93 4.15 -15.78
N ARG A 81 -5.27 4.55 -17.02
CA ARG A 81 -6.58 4.29 -17.64
C ARG A 81 -6.68 2.89 -18.25
N LYS A 82 -5.55 2.20 -18.44
CA LYS A 82 -5.47 0.92 -19.16
C LYS A 82 -5.23 -0.26 -18.22
N VAL A 83 -4.36 -0.08 -17.23
CA VAL A 83 -3.97 -1.12 -16.28
C VAL A 83 -3.85 -0.53 -14.88
N PRO A 84 -4.02 -1.36 -13.83
CA PRO A 84 -3.78 -0.91 -12.46
C PRO A 84 -2.35 -0.35 -12.32
N THR A 85 -2.24 0.93 -11.99
CA THR A 85 -0.97 1.64 -11.96
C THR A 85 -0.79 2.37 -10.65
N THR A 86 0.36 2.19 -10.02
CA THR A 86 0.81 2.92 -8.82
C THR A 86 2.09 3.66 -9.15
N ALA A 87 2.09 4.98 -9.03
CA ALA A 87 3.28 5.82 -9.16
C ALA A 87 3.89 6.07 -7.76
N ILE A 88 5.21 5.97 -7.63
CA ILE A 88 5.91 6.31 -6.39
C ILE A 88 6.49 7.71 -6.57
N LEU A 89 5.97 8.65 -5.80
CA LEU A 89 6.34 10.07 -5.84
C LEU A 89 7.55 10.34 -4.96
N ASN A 90 8.65 10.83 -5.52
CA ASN A 90 9.87 11.16 -4.79
C ASN A 90 10.43 12.52 -5.25
N PRO A 91 9.87 13.66 -4.80
CA PRO A 91 10.28 14.98 -5.26
C PRO A 91 11.71 15.36 -4.88
N ASN A 92 12.19 14.94 -3.70
CA ASN A 92 13.47 15.38 -3.14
C ASN A 92 14.05 14.33 -2.17
N SER A 93 14.18 13.08 -2.58
CA SER A 93 14.51 11.96 -1.68
C SER A 93 13.61 11.94 -0.44
N GLY A 94 12.33 12.25 -0.66
CA GLY A 94 11.29 12.49 0.32
C GLY A 94 10.31 13.58 -0.17
N PRO A 95 9.47 14.14 0.72
CA PRO A 95 8.40 15.09 0.34
C PRO A 95 8.91 16.48 -0.07
N GLY A 96 10.15 16.84 0.29
CA GLY A 96 10.60 18.23 0.27
C GLY A 96 10.00 19.06 1.41
N THR A 97 10.29 20.36 1.43
CA THR A 97 9.83 21.29 2.49
C THR A 97 8.65 22.16 2.07
N THR A 98 8.42 22.28 0.79
CA THR A 98 7.33 23.07 0.18
C THR A 98 6.68 22.31 -0.96
N GLN A 99 5.40 22.58 -1.20
CA GLN A 99 4.71 21.99 -2.34
C GLN A 99 5.30 22.49 -3.66
N ASP A 100 5.70 21.56 -4.52
CA ASP A 100 5.95 21.88 -5.93
C ASP A 100 4.64 21.70 -6.72
N PRO A 101 4.12 22.77 -7.35
CA PRO A 101 2.85 22.74 -8.06
C PRO A 101 2.87 21.77 -9.26
N ASN A 102 4.03 21.50 -9.88
CA ASN A 102 4.13 20.56 -11.00
C ASN A 102 3.94 19.11 -10.53
N TYR A 103 4.54 18.74 -9.40
CA TYR A 103 4.27 17.43 -8.79
C TYR A 103 2.84 17.31 -8.29
N ALA A 104 2.28 18.35 -7.67
CA ALA A 104 0.88 18.35 -7.23
C ALA A 104 -0.08 18.15 -8.41
N ALA A 105 0.17 18.82 -9.53
CA ALA A 105 -0.60 18.66 -10.76
C ALA A 105 -0.45 17.26 -11.38
N ALA A 106 0.78 16.70 -11.40
CA ALA A 106 1.04 15.36 -11.89
C ALA A 106 0.30 14.30 -11.05
N VAL A 107 0.37 14.40 -9.71
CA VAL A 107 -0.37 13.54 -8.77
C VAL A 107 -1.86 13.59 -9.06
N ALA A 108 -2.44 14.80 -9.16
CA ALA A 108 -3.87 14.97 -9.44
C ALA A 108 -4.30 14.31 -10.75
N LYS A 109 -3.49 14.42 -11.82
CA LYS A 109 -3.77 13.80 -13.13
C LYS A 109 -3.74 12.28 -13.06
N VAL A 110 -2.72 11.68 -12.44
CA VAL A 110 -2.61 10.22 -12.30
C VAL A 110 -3.80 9.67 -11.50
N ARG A 111 -4.16 10.32 -10.38
CA ARG A 111 -5.30 9.92 -9.55
C ARG A 111 -6.64 10.06 -10.29
N ALA A 112 -6.85 11.14 -11.02
CA ALA A 112 -8.05 11.34 -11.84
C ALA A 112 -8.17 10.32 -12.98
N ALA A 113 -7.06 9.71 -13.40
CA ALA A 113 -7.03 8.64 -14.39
C ALA A 113 -7.29 7.24 -13.77
N GLY A 114 -7.50 7.13 -12.47
CA GLY A 114 -7.73 5.87 -11.77
C GLY A 114 -6.46 5.22 -11.21
N GLY A 115 -5.29 5.85 -11.37
CA GLY A 115 -4.03 5.41 -10.76
C GLY A 115 -3.94 5.79 -9.29
N LYS A 116 -2.99 5.14 -8.59
CA LYS A 116 -2.60 5.50 -7.22
C LYS A 116 -1.25 6.21 -7.21
N VAL A 117 -1.05 7.07 -6.20
CA VAL A 117 0.24 7.71 -5.97
C VAL A 117 0.66 7.50 -4.53
N LEU A 118 1.83 6.90 -4.32
CA LEU A 118 2.43 6.68 -3.00
C LEU A 118 3.58 7.66 -2.77
N GLY A 119 3.63 8.27 -1.58
CA GLY A 119 4.76 9.09 -1.17
C GLY A 119 5.96 8.23 -0.75
N TYR A 120 7.14 8.54 -1.27
CA TYR A 120 8.40 7.86 -0.92
C TYR A 120 8.90 8.29 0.46
N VAL A 121 9.15 7.34 1.33
CA VAL A 121 9.75 7.58 2.66
C VAL A 121 10.83 6.55 2.93
N SER A 122 12.10 7.00 3.02
CA SER A 122 13.22 6.14 3.42
C SER A 122 13.15 5.83 4.92
N THR A 123 13.56 4.62 5.31
CA THR A 123 13.77 4.23 6.71
C THR A 123 15.25 4.00 7.02
N SER A 124 16.13 4.10 6.03
CA SER A 124 17.57 3.80 6.15
C SER A 124 17.80 2.48 6.87
N TYR A 125 17.09 1.43 6.46
CA TYR A 125 17.16 0.09 7.05
C TYR A 125 16.90 0.09 8.56
N GLY A 126 15.86 0.83 8.99
CA GLY A 126 15.48 0.96 10.40
C GLY A 126 16.34 1.91 11.23
N ASN A 127 17.33 2.60 10.61
CA ASN A 127 18.22 3.53 11.33
C ASN A 127 17.64 4.94 11.49
N ARG A 128 16.58 5.30 10.76
CA ARG A 128 15.87 6.57 11.00
C ARG A 128 14.94 6.46 12.21
N SER A 129 14.84 7.52 12.99
CA SER A 129 13.88 7.58 14.08
C SER A 129 12.43 7.52 13.55
N LEU A 130 11.54 6.89 14.32
CA LEU A 130 10.11 6.85 13.99
C LEU A 130 9.54 8.27 13.80
N SER A 131 9.96 9.22 14.62
CA SER A 131 9.51 10.62 14.52
C SER A 131 9.90 11.28 13.19
N ALA A 132 11.11 11.02 12.69
CA ALA A 132 11.55 11.54 11.39
C ALA A 132 10.75 10.94 10.22
N VAL A 133 10.47 9.63 10.27
CA VAL A 133 9.62 8.94 9.28
C VAL A 133 8.19 9.50 9.31
N VAL A 134 7.62 9.68 10.50
CA VAL A 134 6.28 10.27 10.70
C VAL A 134 6.22 11.71 10.18
N THR A 135 7.29 12.49 10.34
CA THR A 135 7.36 13.85 9.79
C THR A 135 7.25 13.85 8.27
N ASP A 136 7.98 12.97 7.57
CA ASP A 136 7.88 12.85 6.10
C ASP A 136 6.48 12.42 5.67
N ILE A 137 5.87 11.45 6.34
CA ILE A 137 4.49 10.99 6.09
C ILE A 137 3.51 12.17 6.18
N ASN A 138 3.55 12.94 7.26
CA ASN A 138 2.67 14.10 7.47
C ASN A 138 2.90 15.19 6.43
N THR A 139 4.15 15.40 6.03
CA THR A 139 4.50 16.36 4.98
C THR A 139 3.91 15.96 3.64
N TYR A 140 3.97 14.67 3.24
CA TYR A 140 3.29 14.20 2.04
C TYR A 140 1.77 14.39 2.09
N VAL A 141 1.13 14.07 3.22
CA VAL A 141 -0.32 14.29 3.40
C VAL A 141 -0.68 15.76 3.21
N SER A 142 0.12 16.65 3.78
CA SER A 142 -0.09 18.10 3.67
C SER A 142 0.12 18.62 2.25
N LEU A 143 1.20 18.16 1.57
CA LEU A 143 1.64 18.77 0.31
C LEU A 143 0.99 18.14 -0.94
N TYR A 144 0.77 16.82 -0.97
CA TYR A 144 0.56 16.12 -2.25
C TYR A 144 -0.69 15.24 -2.36
N LYS A 145 -1.52 15.11 -1.34
CA LYS A 145 -2.76 14.29 -1.35
C LYS A 145 -2.52 12.88 -1.92
N VAL A 146 -1.50 12.20 -1.42
CA VAL A 146 -1.14 10.84 -1.84
C VAL A 146 -2.18 9.79 -1.43
N ASP A 147 -2.13 8.61 -2.04
CA ASP A 147 -3.03 7.48 -1.75
C ASP A 147 -2.40 6.47 -0.77
N GLY A 148 -1.24 6.79 -0.22
CA GLY A 148 -0.49 5.96 0.72
C GLY A 148 1.01 6.21 0.61
N PHE A 149 1.81 5.22 1.02
CA PHE A 149 3.25 5.40 1.20
C PHE A 149 4.04 4.22 0.66
N PHE A 150 5.18 4.54 0.07
CA PHE A 150 6.23 3.60 -0.28
C PHE A 150 7.34 3.73 0.76
N ILE A 151 7.46 2.74 1.63
CA ILE A 151 8.41 2.69 2.73
C ILE A 151 9.67 2.01 2.23
N ASP A 152 10.64 2.82 1.86
CA ASP A 152 11.88 2.38 1.23
C ASP A 152 12.98 2.02 2.23
N GLU A 153 14.01 1.30 1.74
CA GLU A 153 15.13 0.84 2.55
C GLU A 153 14.67 0.07 3.80
N MET A 154 13.70 -0.84 3.60
CA MET A 154 13.20 -1.69 4.67
C MET A 154 14.24 -2.77 5.02
N THR A 155 14.37 -3.12 6.31
CA THR A 155 15.15 -4.27 6.75
C THR A 155 14.57 -5.59 6.25
N SER A 156 15.45 -6.60 6.07
CA SER A 156 15.06 -7.96 5.65
C SER A 156 15.47 -9.04 6.64
N ASP A 157 15.89 -8.65 7.85
CA ASP A 157 16.25 -9.57 8.94
C ASP A 157 15.03 -10.00 9.78
N SER A 158 15.25 -10.87 10.75
CA SER A 158 14.19 -11.37 11.64
C SER A 158 14.20 -10.71 13.04
N GLN A 159 14.85 -9.54 13.19
CA GLN A 159 14.90 -8.85 14.47
C GLN A 159 13.52 -8.27 14.83
N MET A 160 13.00 -8.64 15.98
CA MET A 160 11.67 -8.22 16.43
C MET A 160 11.56 -6.69 16.59
N SER A 161 12.64 -6.02 16.98
CA SER A 161 12.68 -4.55 17.07
C SER A 161 12.44 -3.87 15.71
N HIS A 162 13.00 -4.43 14.63
CA HIS A 162 12.75 -3.93 13.28
C HIS A 162 11.31 -4.19 12.85
N ILE A 163 10.78 -5.38 13.09
CA ILE A 163 9.38 -5.70 12.77
C ILE A 163 8.43 -4.75 13.50
N GLN A 164 8.64 -4.50 14.80
CA GLN A 164 7.85 -3.57 15.60
C GLN A 164 7.96 -2.11 15.11
N PHE A 165 9.12 -1.71 14.60
CA PHE A 165 9.31 -0.41 13.98
C PHE A 165 8.41 -0.25 12.75
N TYR A 166 8.38 -1.24 11.83
CA TYR A 166 7.51 -1.19 10.65
C TYR A 166 6.02 -1.34 11.01
N GLN A 167 5.67 -2.11 12.04
CA GLN A 167 4.31 -2.13 12.57
C GLN A 167 3.87 -0.75 13.08
N SER A 168 4.76 -0.03 13.76
CA SER A 168 4.48 1.32 14.25
C SER A 168 4.21 2.29 13.10
N ILE A 169 5.01 2.23 12.02
CA ILE A 169 4.81 3.02 10.80
C ILE A 169 3.47 2.66 10.15
N TYR A 170 3.20 1.37 9.94
CA TYR A 170 1.96 0.89 9.35
C TYR A 170 0.73 1.36 10.13
N ASN A 171 0.72 1.14 11.43
CA ASN A 171 -0.39 1.54 12.29
C ASN A 171 -0.60 3.06 12.29
N TYR A 172 0.50 3.84 12.26
CA TYR A 172 0.40 5.29 12.13
C TYR A 172 -0.27 5.70 10.82
N ILE A 173 0.17 5.15 9.69
CA ILE A 173 -0.39 5.43 8.36
C ILE A 173 -1.88 5.05 8.31
N LYS A 174 -2.23 3.85 8.79
CA LYS A 174 -3.62 3.38 8.81
C LYS A 174 -4.49 4.19 9.78
N GLY A 175 -3.91 4.73 10.84
CA GLY A 175 -4.57 5.66 11.77
C GLY A 175 -4.88 7.02 11.14
N LEU A 176 -4.06 7.52 10.21
CA LEU A 176 -4.36 8.73 9.44
C LEU A 176 -5.52 8.51 8.47
N ASN A 177 -5.49 7.39 7.76
CA ASN A 177 -6.56 6.99 6.85
C ASN A 177 -6.46 5.47 6.59
N ALA A 178 -7.48 4.71 6.97
CA ALA A 178 -7.52 3.26 6.79
C ALA A 178 -7.41 2.82 5.31
N THR A 179 -7.73 3.69 4.34
CA THR A 179 -7.64 3.41 2.91
C THR A 179 -6.25 3.65 2.32
N TYR A 180 -5.33 4.27 3.05
CA TYR A 180 -3.96 4.47 2.57
C TYR A 180 -3.26 3.13 2.36
N SER A 181 -2.66 2.97 1.19
CA SER A 181 -1.85 1.79 0.86
C SER A 181 -0.44 1.93 1.42
N VAL A 182 0.12 0.85 1.94
CA VAL A 182 1.51 0.80 2.41
C VAL A 182 2.25 -0.27 1.62
N THR A 183 3.19 0.16 0.78
CA THR A 183 4.12 -0.72 0.08
C THR A 183 5.49 -0.58 0.72
N ALA A 184 6.06 -1.64 1.25
CA ALA A 184 7.39 -1.64 1.84
C ALA A 184 8.41 -2.24 0.88
N ASN A 185 9.61 -1.66 0.84
CA ASN A 185 10.68 -2.07 -0.06
C ASN A 185 11.92 -2.59 0.68
N PRO A 186 11.98 -3.88 0.98
CA PRO A 186 13.23 -4.55 1.35
C PRO A 186 14.13 -4.88 0.14
N GLY A 187 13.60 -4.85 -1.09
CA GLY A 187 14.32 -5.16 -2.33
C GLY A 187 14.77 -6.62 -2.46
N THR A 188 14.45 -7.46 -1.50
CA THR A 188 14.83 -8.87 -1.40
C THR A 188 13.78 -9.68 -0.65
N ASN A 189 13.94 -11.02 -0.65
CA ASN A 189 13.11 -11.88 0.19
C ASN A 189 13.23 -11.52 1.68
N ILE A 190 12.13 -11.64 2.40
CA ILE A 190 11.98 -11.32 3.83
C ILE A 190 11.49 -12.54 4.62
N PRO A 191 11.67 -12.57 5.94
CA PRO A 191 10.97 -13.50 6.82
C PRO A 191 9.45 -13.34 6.74
N GLU A 192 8.69 -14.45 6.78
CA GLU A 192 7.22 -14.44 6.74
C GLU A 192 6.60 -13.54 7.82
N LEU A 193 7.29 -13.36 8.93
CA LEU A 193 6.81 -12.58 10.07
C LEU A 193 6.46 -11.12 9.67
N TYR A 194 7.15 -10.54 8.67
CA TYR A 194 6.75 -9.25 8.10
C TYR A 194 5.40 -9.32 7.38
N ALA A 195 5.12 -10.39 6.66
CA ALA A 195 3.87 -10.52 5.91
C ALA A 195 2.68 -10.95 6.77
N SER A 196 2.92 -11.70 7.84
CA SER A 196 1.90 -12.19 8.78
C SER A 196 1.47 -11.15 9.82
N LEU A 197 2.30 -10.15 10.07
CA LEU A 197 2.01 -9.03 10.97
C LEU A 197 1.66 -7.77 10.17
N PRO A 198 0.97 -6.78 10.77
CA PRO A 198 0.58 -5.54 10.08
C PRO A 198 1.78 -4.60 9.93
N THR A 199 2.66 -4.87 8.96
CA THR A 199 3.85 -4.08 8.64
C THR A 199 3.76 -3.39 7.29
N ALA A 200 3.05 -3.99 6.33
CA ALA A 200 2.72 -3.41 5.03
C ALA A 200 1.55 -4.16 4.36
N ASP A 201 0.89 -3.50 3.41
CA ASP A 201 -0.09 -4.15 2.53
C ASP A 201 0.60 -4.91 1.39
N GLN A 202 1.79 -4.44 0.96
CA GLN A 202 2.54 -4.99 -0.18
C GLN A 202 4.05 -4.88 0.08
N PHE A 203 4.83 -5.83 -0.48
CA PHE A 203 6.29 -5.88 -0.33
C PHE A 203 6.98 -5.99 -1.68
N VAL A 204 8.03 -5.19 -1.90
CA VAL A 204 8.96 -5.37 -3.02
C VAL A 204 9.97 -6.45 -2.64
N VAL A 205 9.67 -7.70 -2.99
CA VAL A 205 10.48 -8.85 -2.62
C VAL A 205 11.63 -9.14 -3.59
N PHE A 206 11.72 -8.37 -4.65
CA PHE A 206 12.86 -8.34 -5.56
C PHE A 206 13.04 -6.95 -6.15
N GLU A 207 14.24 -6.39 -6.01
CA GLU A 207 14.68 -5.20 -6.69
C GLU A 207 16.16 -5.33 -7.06
N SER A 208 16.45 -5.73 -8.31
CA SER A 208 17.82 -5.89 -8.80
C SER A 208 17.85 -5.97 -10.33
N THR A 209 19.04 -6.32 -10.87
CA THR A 209 19.29 -6.44 -12.31
C THR A 209 18.50 -7.60 -12.95
N ALA A 210 18.21 -7.48 -14.25
CA ALA A 210 17.64 -8.56 -15.05
C ALA A 210 18.50 -9.84 -14.99
N LYS A 211 19.83 -9.72 -14.90
CA LYS A 211 20.74 -10.86 -14.72
C LYS A 211 20.49 -11.59 -13.39
N SER A 212 20.30 -10.85 -12.31
CA SER A 212 19.99 -11.43 -10.99
C SER A 212 18.59 -12.03 -10.96
N TYR A 213 17.64 -11.40 -11.66
CA TYR A 213 16.25 -11.83 -11.70
C TYR A 213 16.06 -13.24 -12.26
N ALA A 214 16.85 -13.62 -13.24
CA ALA A 214 16.82 -14.98 -13.82
C ALA A 214 17.11 -16.11 -12.80
N ARG A 215 17.59 -15.76 -11.60
CA ARG A 215 17.90 -16.71 -10.51
C ARG A 215 17.04 -16.50 -9.28
N TYR A 216 16.13 -15.51 -9.31
CA TYR A 216 15.25 -15.24 -8.17
C TYR A 216 14.32 -16.43 -7.94
N GLN A 217 14.17 -16.80 -6.67
CA GLN A 217 13.18 -17.76 -6.23
C GLN A 217 12.39 -17.15 -5.07
N PRO A 218 11.05 -17.18 -5.12
CA PRO A 218 10.24 -16.75 -3.99
C PRO A 218 10.45 -17.69 -2.80
N MET A 219 10.29 -17.19 -1.59
CA MET A 219 10.22 -18.01 -0.40
C MET A 219 8.95 -18.87 -0.44
N SER A 220 9.03 -20.11 0.03
CA SER A 220 7.92 -21.08 -0.02
C SER A 220 6.64 -20.56 0.65
N TRP A 221 6.76 -19.78 1.72
CA TRP A 221 5.63 -19.22 2.45
C TRP A 221 4.84 -18.19 1.60
N GLN A 222 5.46 -17.54 0.60
CA GLN A 222 4.78 -16.54 -0.24
C GLN A 222 3.58 -17.16 -1.00
N ALA A 223 3.63 -18.46 -1.28
CA ALA A 223 2.53 -19.17 -1.94
C ALA A 223 1.22 -19.20 -1.12
N ALA A 224 1.30 -18.98 0.20
CA ALA A 224 0.13 -18.90 1.08
C ALA A 224 -0.58 -17.53 1.05
N TYR A 225 0.00 -16.54 0.38
CA TYR A 225 -0.53 -15.17 0.32
C TYR A 225 -0.96 -14.80 -1.10
N PRO A 226 -1.92 -13.87 -1.25
CA PRO A 226 -2.30 -13.37 -2.57
C PRO A 226 -1.10 -12.73 -3.29
N LYS A 227 -0.95 -12.98 -4.58
CA LYS A 227 0.14 -12.39 -5.39
C LYS A 227 0.16 -10.86 -5.32
N SER A 228 -0.99 -10.22 -5.13
CA SER A 228 -1.09 -8.76 -4.94
C SER A 228 -0.27 -8.21 -3.77
N ARG A 229 0.19 -9.09 -2.86
CA ARG A 229 1.08 -8.73 -1.76
C ARG A 229 2.54 -8.54 -2.19
N PHE A 230 2.93 -8.97 -3.40
CA PHE A 230 4.33 -9.02 -3.81
C PHE A 230 4.57 -8.25 -5.11
N VAL A 231 5.67 -7.48 -5.11
CA VAL A 231 6.14 -6.67 -6.24
C VAL A 231 7.55 -7.08 -6.60
N HIS A 232 7.82 -7.16 -7.91
CA HIS A 232 9.18 -7.32 -8.44
C HIS A 232 9.57 -6.09 -9.26
N MET A 233 10.74 -5.53 -8.97
CA MET A 233 11.33 -4.42 -9.71
C MET A 233 12.63 -4.87 -10.37
N VAL A 234 12.69 -4.78 -11.70
CA VAL A 234 13.81 -5.31 -12.48
C VAL A 234 14.42 -4.20 -13.33
N TYR A 235 15.70 -3.91 -13.14
CA TYR A 235 16.38 -2.91 -13.91
C TYR A 235 17.50 -3.49 -14.81
N GLY A 236 17.97 -2.69 -15.79
CA GLY A 236 18.95 -3.12 -16.76
C GLY A 236 18.46 -4.21 -17.72
N ALA A 237 17.14 -4.29 -17.97
CA ALA A 237 16.53 -5.27 -18.87
C ALA A 237 16.48 -4.74 -20.31
N THR A 238 16.89 -5.55 -21.28
CA THR A 238 16.72 -5.23 -22.69
C THR A 238 15.28 -5.41 -23.15
N THR A 239 14.90 -4.79 -24.26
CA THR A 239 13.58 -4.99 -24.90
C THR A 239 13.31 -6.48 -25.19
N ALA A 240 14.31 -7.22 -25.61
CA ALA A 240 14.17 -8.64 -25.90
C ALA A 240 13.93 -9.51 -24.64
N GLN A 241 14.38 -9.06 -23.47
CA GLN A 241 14.18 -9.76 -22.20
C GLN A 241 12.81 -9.49 -21.58
N LEU A 242 12.16 -8.36 -21.92
CA LEU A 242 10.93 -7.91 -21.28
C LEU A 242 9.84 -9.00 -21.22
N PRO A 243 9.42 -9.65 -22.32
CA PRO A 243 8.33 -10.64 -22.27
C PRO A 243 8.65 -11.82 -21.34
N GLY A 244 9.92 -12.29 -21.36
CA GLY A 244 10.36 -13.37 -20.48
C GLY A 244 10.36 -12.95 -19.00
N ILE A 245 10.75 -11.72 -18.68
CA ILE A 245 10.73 -11.18 -17.33
C ILE A 245 9.28 -11.05 -16.83
N MET A 246 8.37 -10.52 -17.65
CA MET A 246 6.96 -10.38 -17.30
C MET A 246 6.29 -11.74 -17.04
N ALA A 247 6.55 -12.73 -17.90
CA ALA A 247 6.06 -14.10 -17.71
C ALA A 247 6.64 -14.75 -16.44
N TYR A 248 7.94 -14.54 -16.18
CA TYR A 248 8.60 -15.05 -14.97
C TYR A 248 8.02 -14.43 -13.70
N ALA A 249 7.74 -13.12 -13.69
CA ALA A 249 7.10 -12.44 -12.58
C ALA A 249 5.74 -13.06 -12.22
N LYS A 250 4.88 -13.28 -13.23
CA LYS A 250 3.56 -13.90 -13.06
C LYS A 250 3.65 -15.30 -12.44
N THR A 251 4.62 -16.11 -12.87
CA THR A 251 4.82 -17.49 -12.38
C THR A 251 5.51 -17.53 -11.00
N HIS A 252 6.26 -16.50 -10.65
CA HIS A 252 7.01 -16.40 -9.39
C HIS A 252 6.31 -15.49 -8.34
N GLY A 253 4.99 -15.37 -8.44
CA GLY A 253 4.14 -14.83 -7.39
C GLY A 253 4.01 -13.30 -7.36
N ALA A 254 4.53 -12.57 -8.35
CA ALA A 254 4.33 -11.13 -8.42
C ALA A 254 2.90 -10.76 -8.89
N GLY A 255 2.22 -9.92 -8.11
CA GLY A 255 1.00 -9.23 -8.52
C GLY A 255 1.26 -7.79 -8.94
N GLY A 256 2.44 -7.25 -8.61
CA GLY A 256 2.95 -5.97 -9.07
C GLY A 256 4.33 -6.12 -9.72
N VAL A 257 4.61 -5.30 -10.76
CA VAL A 257 5.88 -5.37 -11.48
C VAL A 257 6.29 -3.98 -11.97
N TYR A 258 7.61 -3.79 -12.12
CA TYR A 258 8.21 -2.73 -12.93
C TYR A 258 9.49 -3.23 -13.57
N VAL A 259 9.65 -3.02 -14.88
CA VAL A 259 10.83 -3.45 -15.64
C VAL A 259 11.41 -2.25 -16.39
N THR A 260 12.70 -1.97 -16.21
CA THR A 260 13.34 -0.87 -16.92
C THR A 260 14.66 -1.28 -17.57
N SER A 261 14.96 -0.68 -18.72
CA SER A 261 16.27 -0.81 -19.37
C SER A 261 17.33 0.07 -18.74
N LEU A 262 16.92 1.05 -17.95
CA LEU A 262 17.83 1.94 -17.26
C LEU A 262 18.58 1.18 -16.16
N ALA A 263 19.79 1.65 -15.86
CA ALA A 263 20.68 1.08 -14.86
C ALA A 263 21.52 2.19 -14.21
N GLY A 264 22.45 1.82 -13.33
CA GLY A 264 23.31 2.75 -12.61
C GLY A 264 22.71 3.24 -11.30
N SER A 265 23.12 4.41 -10.83
CA SER A 265 22.74 4.95 -9.51
C SER A 265 21.26 5.33 -9.38
N ASN A 266 20.60 5.66 -10.48
CA ASN A 266 19.14 5.89 -10.51
C ASN A 266 18.54 5.29 -11.78
N PRO A 267 18.11 4.02 -11.74
CA PRO A 267 17.45 3.36 -12.88
C PRO A 267 16.00 3.84 -13.11
N TYR A 268 15.51 4.74 -12.28
CA TYR A 268 14.10 5.19 -12.24
C TYR A 268 13.90 6.65 -12.68
N LYS A 269 14.92 7.24 -13.33
CA LYS A 269 14.90 8.64 -13.78
C LYS A 269 14.04 8.90 -15.02
N ALA A 270 13.51 7.88 -15.67
CA ALA A 270 12.60 7.94 -16.81
C ALA A 270 11.87 6.60 -16.99
N LEU A 271 10.78 6.58 -17.74
CA LEU A 271 10.17 5.34 -18.21
C LEU A 271 11.06 4.70 -19.30
N PRO A 272 11.09 3.36 -19.40
CA PRO A 272 11.89 2.67 -20.43
C PRO A 272 11.34 2.92 -21.85
N PRO A 273 12.17 2.84 -22.89
CA PRO A 273 11.75 3.06 -24.28
C PRO A 273 10.69 2.03 -24.74
N TYR A 274 10.62 0.86 -24.11
CA TYR A 274 9.64 -0.20 -24.38
C TYR A 274 8.39 -0.13 -23.49
N TRP A 275 8.12 1.00 -22.85
CA TRP A 275 7.03 1.17 -21.89
C TRP A 275 5.66 0.66 -22.39
N ASN A 276 5.33 0.93 -23.66
CA ASN A 276 4.06 0.48 -24.22
C ASN A 276 3.94 -1.06 -24.29
N ASN A 277 5.06 -1.76 -24.49
CA ASN A 277 5.08 -3.23 -24.48
C ASN A 277 4.89 -3.75 -23.05
N GLU A 278 5.53 -3.12 -22.05
CA GLU A 278 5.35 -3.48 -20.65
C GLU A 278 3.87 -3.30 -20.21
N VAL A 279 3.24 -2.21 -20.63
CA VAL A 279 1.80 -1.98 -20.39
C VAL A 279 0.93 -3.06 -21.04
N ALA A 280 1.26 -3.46 -22.28
CA ALA A 280 0.55 -4.53 -22.98
C ALA A 280 0.71 -5.88 -22.28
N ASP A 281 1.93 -6.24 -21.87
CA ASP A 281 2.24 -7.47 -21.15
C ASP A 281 1.59 -7.50 -19.75
N ALA A 282 1.49 -6.34 -19.07
CA ALA A 282 0.79 -6.21 -17.81
C ALA A 282 -0.73 -6.35 -17.94
N ALA A 283 -1.31 -5.89 -19.06
CA ALA A 283 -2.75 -6.01 -19.35
C ALA A 283 -3.15 -7.44 -19.75
N ALA A 284 -2.20 -8.23 -20.25
CA ALA A 284 -2.46 -9.62 -20.65
C ALA A 284 -2.77 -10.49 -19.42
N PRO A 285 -3.74 -11.44 -19.51
CA PRO A 285 -4.16 -12.31 -18.44
C PRO A 285 -3.07 -13.25 -17.92
#